data_1a4d0ab499cd05a8968b77417fd718de
#
_entry.id   1a4d0ab499cd05a8968b77417fd718de
#
_cell.length_a   1.000
_cell.length_b   1.000
_cell.length_c   1.000
_cell.angle_alpha   90.00
_cell.angle_beta   90.00
_cell.angle_gamma   90.00
#
_symmetry.space_group_name_H-M   'P 1'
#
loop_
_entity.id
_entity.type
_entity.pdbx_description
1 polymer ?
#
loop_
_entity_poly.entity_id
_entity_poly.type
_entity_poly.pdbx_seq_one_letter_code
_entity_poly.pdbx_strand_id
1 'polypeptide(L)'
;MKGENLMTISIVRPHGTLEIITDFTLLQETINLYNQLIDLDQNDENEFATETETANRRKEQDRIGKRLKALASETDAKTLVFELTALNSSTWNQITLKHAKTDKDGRTIRDWPALIAEALPLMISGIHWKTGDEPVEMQTGELIGLIGEFTDSQTADALRVIQEINTPISTLPKAISRRISNTSRN
;
A
#
# COMPACT_ATOMS: atom_id res chain seq x y z
N MET A 1 6.35 31.23 44.05
CA MET A 1 7.08 30.35 43.11
C MET A 1 6.24 30.24 41.85
N LYS A 2 6.68 30.91 40.78
CA LYS A 2 6.02 30.79 39.45
C LYS A 2 6.52 29.49 38.84
N GLY A 3 5.62 28.54 38.62
CA GLY A 3 5.93 27.32 37.86
C GLY A 3 6.24 27.70 36.41
N GLU A 4 7.47 27.49 35.98
CA GLU A 4 7.87 27.56 34.60
C GLU A 4 7.16 26.42 33.85
N ASN A 5 6.17 26.77 33.02
CA ASN A 5 5.63 25.85 32.03
C ASN A 5 6.75 25.58 31.01
N LEU A 6 7.50 24.52 31.22
CA LEU A 6 8.41 23.99 30.22
C LEU A 6 7.57 23.53 29.02
N MET A 7 7.58 24.33 27.94
CA MET A 7 6.98 23.96 26.67
C MET A 7 7.74 22.73 26.15
N THR A 8 7.11 21.55 26.25
CA THR A 8 7.67 20.33 25.66
C THR A 8 7.35 20.36 24.16
N ILE A 9 8.37 20.61 23.34
CA ILE A 9 8.25 20.51 21.88
C ILE A 9 8.33 19.01 21.51
N SER A 10 7.25 18.47 20.94
CA SER A 10 7.23 17.13 20.40
C SER A 10 7.13 17.15 18.88
N ILE A 11 7.87 16.26 18.22
CA ILE A 11 7.77 16.06 16.76
C ILE A 11 6.77 14.93 16.53
N VAL A 12 5.68 15.24 15.81
CA VAL A 12 4.75 14.22 15.33
C VAL A 12 5.38 13.54 14.13
N ARG A 13 5.51 12.21 14.22
CA ARG A 13 6.10 11.41 13.14
C ARG A 13 5.09 11.19 12.02
N PRO A 14 5.55 11.07 10.77
CA PRO A 14 4.69 10.68 9.66
C PRO A 14 4.02 9.33 9.89
N HIS A 15 2.79 9.21 9.40
CA HIS A 15 2.01 7.98 9.41
C HIS A 15 1.73 7.54 7.98
N GLY A 16 1.48 6.25 7.79
CA GLY A 16 1.08 5.67 6.53
C GLY A 16 0.34 4.37 6.74
N THR A 17 -0.20 3.81 5.68
CA THR A 17 -0.88 2.52 5.69
C THR A 17 -0.27 1.61 4.64
N LEU A 18 -0.20 0.30 4.95
CA LEU A 18 0.20 -0.75 4.03
C LEU A 18 -0.92 -1.78 3.97
N GLU A 19 -1.45 -2.02 2.78
CA GLU A 19 -2.49 -3.02 2.55
C GLU A 19 -1.86 -4.32 2.01
N ILE A 20 -2.18 -5.44 2.63
CA ILE A 20 -1.67 -6.77 2.26
C ILE A 20 -2.84 -7.70 2.00
N ILE A 21 -3.00 -8.12 0.75
CA ILE A 21 -4.01 -9.11 0.35
C ILE A 21 -3.48 -10.49 0.75
N THR A 22 -4.29 -11.25 1.50
CA THR A 22 -3.91 -12.57 1.99
C THR A 22 -4.42 -13.71 1.13
N ASP A 23 -5.31 -13.45 0.16
CA ASP A 23 -5.87 -14.44 -0.76
C ASP A 23 -5.70 -14.01 -2.22
N PHE A 24 -4.67 -14.54 -2.88
CA PHE A 24 -4.35 -14.24 -4.28
C PHE A 24 -5.27 -14.91 -5.29
N THR A 25 -6.06 -15.91 -4.86
CA THR A 25 -7.00 -16.60 -5.79
C THR A 25 -8.10 -15.63 -6.23
N LEU A 26 -8.54 -14.74 -5.35
CA LEU A 26 -9.51 -13.67 -5.64
C LEU A 26 -8.96 -12.67 -6.68
N LEU A 27 -7.69 -12.32 -6.57
CA LEU A 27 -7.03 -11.45 -7.56
C LEU A 27 -6.94 -12.12 -8.92
N GLN A 28 -6.57 -13.40 -8.97
CA GLN A 28 -6.48 -14.14 -10.24
C GLN A 28 -7.84 -14.24 -10.92
N GLU A 29 -8.91 -14.53 -10.17
CA GLU A 29 -10.28 -14.53 -10.69
C GLU A 29 -10.67 -13.14 -11.21
N THR A 30 -10.35 -12.08 -10.46
CA THR A 30 -10.63 -10.68 -10.86
C THR A 30 -9.94 -10.34 -12.18
N ILE A 31 -8.67 -10.67 -12.34
CA ILE A 31 -7.91 -10.41 -13.58
C ILE A 31 -8.52 -11.18 -14.76
N ASN A 32 -8.88 -12.45 -14.56
CA ASN A 32 -9.47 -13.28 -15.61
C ASN A 32 -10.81 -12.72 -16.07
N LEU A 33 -11.68 -12.33 -15.14
CA LEU A 33 -12.98 -11.72 -15.47
C LEU A 33 -12.84 -10.34 -16.11
N TYR A 34 -11.89 -9.54 -15.67
CA TYR A 34 -11.60 -8.24 -16.27
C TYR A 34 -11.13 -8.38 -17.73
N ASN A 35 -10.25 -9.33 -18.02
CA ASN A 35 -9.82 -9.62 -19.37
C ASN A 35 -11.00 -10.10 -20.26
N GLN A 36 -11.89 -10.97 -19.74
CA GLN A 36 -13.09 -11.36 -20.43
C GLN A 36 -14.02 -10.18 -20.75
N LEU A 37 -14.12 -9.22 -19.81
CA LEU A 37 -14.92 -8.00 -20.04
C LEU A 37 -14.33 -7.15 -21.16
N ILE A 38 -13.01 -6.96 -21.18
CA ILE A 38 -12.30 -6.24 -22.25
C ILE A 38 -12.55 -6.92 -23.62
N ASP A 39 -12.44 -8.26 -23.68
CA ASP A 39 -12.68 -9.01 -24.91
C ASP A 39 -14.12 -8.84 -25.42
N LEU A 40 -15.10 -8.79 -24.51
CA LEU A 40 -16.49 -8.54 -24.86
C LEU A 40 -16.71 -7.11 -25.36
N ASP A 41 -16.04 -6.11 -24.75
CA ASP A 41 -16.14 -4.70 -25.17
C ASP A 41 -15.50 -4.46 -26.54
N GLN A 42 -14.33 -5.06 -26.82
CA GLN A 42 -13.67 -4.94 -28.11
C GLN A 42 -14.48 -5.56 -29.27
N ASN A 43 -15.27 -6.60 -28.98
CA ASN A 43 -16.15 -7.21 -29.98
C ASN A 43 -17.46 -6.46 -30.19
N ASP A 44 -17.74 -5.40 -29.42
CA ASP A 44 -18.98 -4.60 -29.56
C ASP A 44 -18.96 -3.68 -30.82
N GLU A 45 -17.79 -3.43 -31.39
CA GLU A 45 -17.61 -2.66 -32.63
C GLU A 45 -17.98 -3.44 -33.92
N ASN A 46 -18.47 -4.67 -33.77
CA ASN A 46 -18.85 -5.49 -34.92
C ASN A 46 -20.23 -5.06 -35.47
N GLU A 47 -20.23 -4.22 -36.49
CA GLU A 47 -21.45 -3.70 -37.16
C GLU A 47 -22.43 -4.79 -37.70
N PHE A 48 -22.01 -6.06 -37.70
CA PHE A 48 -22.79 -7.20 -38.24
C PHE A 48 -23.37 -8.11 -37.13
N ALA A 49 -23.31 -7.71 -35.87
CA ALA A 49 -23.86 -8.53 -34.77
C ALA A 49 -25.39 -8.53 -34.81
N THR A 50 -25.99 -9.70 -34.67
CA THR A 50 -27.45 -9.84 -34.55
C THR A 50 -27.97 -9.30 -33.23
N GLU A 51 -29.25 -8.90 -33.15
CA GLU A 51 -29.90 -8.45 -31.92
C GLU A 51 -29.75 -9.48 -30.79
N THR A 52 -29.83 -10.78 -31.12
CA THR A 52 -29.68 -11.88 -30.14
C THR A 52 -28.26 -11.94 -29.58
N GLU A 53 -27.25 -11.79 -30.42
CA GLU A 53 -25.84 -11.78 -30.01
C GLU A 53 -25.53 -10.57 -29.10
N THR A 54 -26.03 -9.39 -29.49
CA THR A 54 -25.91 -8.17 -28.68
C THR A 54 -26.59 -8.32 -27.31
N ALA A 55 -27.81 -8.89 -27.27
CA ALA A 55 -28.51 -9.13 -26.00
C ALA A 55 -27.78 -10.13 -25.11
N ASN A 56 -27.23 -11.20 -25.68
CA ASN A 56 -26.47 -12.19 -24.93
C ASN A 56 -25.15 -11.60 -24.39
N ARG A 57 -24.47 -10.78 -25.16
CA ARG A 57 -23.25 -10.07 -24.76
C ARG A 57 -23.52 -9.16 -23.58
N ARG A 58 -24.57 -8.32 -23.64
CA ARG A 58 -24.96 -7.45 -22.53
C ARG A 58 -25.26 -8.22 -21.24
N LYS A 59 -25.95 -9.35 -21.35
CA LYS A 59 -26.20 -10.23 -20.17
C LYS A 59 -24.90 -10.75 -19.57
N GLU A 60 -23.93 -11.13 -20.39
CA GLU A 60 -22.65 -11.62 -19.93
C GLU A 60 -21.81 -10.50 -19.29
N GLN A 61 -21.78 -9.29 -19.88
CA GLN A 61 -21.16 -8.11 -19.29
C GLN A 61 -21.77 -7.79 -17.92
N ASP A 62 -23.09 -7.82 -17.79
CA ASP A 62 -23.79 -7.60 -16.50
C ASP A 62 -23.43 -8.68 -15.48
N ARG A 63 -23.34 -9.96 -15.90
CA ARG A 63 -22.94 -11.07 -15.02
C ARG A 63 -21.52 -10.88 -14.52
N ILE A 64 -20.58 -10.57 -15.42
CA ILE A 64 -19.17 -10.33 -15.07
C ILE A 64 -19.07 -9.10 -14.16
N GLY A 65 -19.75 -8.00 -14.47
CA GLY A 65 -19.73 -6.79 -13.64
C GLY A 65 -20.23 -7.03 -12.22
N LYS A 66 -21.31 -7.83 -12.04
CA LYS A 66 -21.79 -8.23 -10.71
C LYS A 66 -20.75 -9.09 -9.96
N ARG A 67 -20.10 -10.03 -10.64
CA ARG A 67 -19.09 -10.88 -10.02
C ARG A 67 -17.85 -10.08 -9.63
N LEU A 68 -17.37 -9.16 -10.49
CA LEU A 68 -16.26 -8.25 -10.18
C LEU A 68 -16.54 -7.40 -8.95
N LYS A 69 -17.79 -6.91 -8.81
CA LYS A 69 -18.19 -6.14 -7.63
C LYS A 69 -18.18 -7.01 -6.35
N ALA A 70 -18.63 -8.25 -6.44
CA ALA A 70 -18.58 -9.19 -5.32
C ALA A 70 -17.12 -9.52 -4.95
N LEU A 71 -16.26 -9.80 -5.95
CA LEU A 71 -14.84 -10.07 -5.74
C LEU A 71 -14.10 -8.90 -5.10
N ALA A 72 -14.42 -7.67 -5.45
CA ALA A 72 -13.84 -6.50 -4.79
C ALA A 72 -14.14 -6.51 -3.28
N SER A 73 -15.39 -6.78 -2.89
CA SER A 73 -15.77 -6.88 -1.48
C SER A 73 -15.13 -8.10 -0.78
N GLU A 74 -15.04 -9.25 -1.46
CA GLU A 74 -14.38 -10.45 -0.94
C GLU A 74 -12.86 -10.20 -0.74
N THR A 75 -12.22 -9.48 -1.68
CA THR A 75 -10.81 -9.11 -1.59
C THR A 75 -10.58 -8.14 -0.43
N ASP A 76 -11.41 -7.11 -0.27
CA ASP A 76 -11.32 -6.20 0.86
C ASP A 76 -11.45 -6.94 2.21
N ALA A 77 -12.33 -7.95 2.29
CA ALA A 77 -12.47 -8.78 3.48
C ALA A 77 -11.26 -9.69 3.75
N LYS A 78 -10.40 -9.90 2.76
CA LYS A 78 -9.13 -10.67 2.85
C LYS A 78 -7.89 -9.77 2.76
N THR A 79 -8.05 -8.49 2.98
CA THR A 79 -6.96 -7.51 3.01
C THR A 79 -6.69 -7.07 4.44
N LEU A 80 -5.45 -7.27 4.90
CA LEU A 80 -4.95 -6.70 6.14
C LEU A 80 -4.46 -5.28 5.89
N VAL A 81 -4.79 -4.38 6.79
CA VAL A 81 -4.28 -3.01 6.81
C VAL A 81 -3.34 -2.87 7.99
N PHE A 82 -2.11 -2.50 7.72
CA PHE A 82 -1.12 -2.16 8.73
C PHE A 82 -1.06 -0.64 8.85
N GLU A 83 -1.35 -0.12 10.03
CA GLU A 83 -1.10 1.27 10.36
C GLU A 83 0.36 1.43 10.77
N LEU A 84 1.05 2.35 10.12
CA LEU A 84 2.49 2.53 10.29
C LEU A 84 2.81 3.92 10.83
N THR A 85 3.79 3.99 11.72
CA THR A 85 4.40 5.22 12.17
C THR A 85 5.88 5.21 11.81
N ALA A 86 6.39 6.31 11.26
CA ALA A 86 7.79 6.43 10.89
C ALA A 86 8.73 6.18 12.08
N LEU A 87 9.86 5.56 11.81
CA LEU A 87 10.95 5.43 12.77
C LEU A 87 11.62 6.80 13.01
N ASN A 88 12.34 6.95 14.11
CA ASN A 88 13.25 8.07 14.22
C ASN A 88 14.44 7.89 13.26
N SER A 89 15.04 8.98 12.84
CA SER A 89 16.12 8.97 11.83
C SER A 89 17.33 8.11 12.24
N SER A 90 17.64 8.04 13.53
CA SER A 90 18.74 7.21 14.03
C SER A 90 18.46 5.71 13.82
N THR A 91 17.28 5.24 14.22
CA THR A 91 16.86 3.85 14.04
C THR A 91 16.76 3.49 12.56
N TRP A 92 16.13 4.36 11.75
CA TRP A 92 16.01 4.16 10.32
C TRP A 92 17.38 4.02 9.63
N ASN A 93 18.32 4.93 9.95
CA ASN A 93 19.66 4.89 9.40
C ASN A 93 20.45 3.64 9.83
N GLN A 94 20.30 3.21 11.08
CA GLN A 94 20.95 1.97 11.58
C GLN A 94 20.46 0.75 10.78
N ILE A 95 19.14 0.60 10.59
CA ILE A 95 18.56 -0.50 9.83
C ILE A 95 19.04 -0.46 8.37
N THR A 96 18.98 0.71 7.71
CA THR A 96 19.40 0.84 6.31
C THR A 96 20.88 0.55 6.10
N LEU A 97 21.74 0.93 7.03
CA LEU A 97 23.18 0.63 6.98
C LEU A 97 23.46 -0.85 7.24
N LYS A 98 22.77 -1.47 8.19
CA LYS A 98 22.94 -2.89 8.53
C LYS A 98 22.63 -3.80 7.33
N HIS A 99 21.61 -3.46 6.53
CA HIS A 99 21.19 -4.23 5.35
C HIS A 99 21.81 -3.74 4.04
N ALA A 100 22.82 -2.86 4.10
CA ALA A 100 23.58 -2.39 2.94
C ALA A 100 24.90 -3.16 2.83
N LYS A 101 25.21 -3.63 1.62
CA LYS A 101 26.49 -4.28 1.26
C LYS A 101 27.09 -3.56 0.06
N THR A 102 28.40 -3.43 0.02
CA THR A 102 29.09 -2.93 -1.17
C THR A 102 29.51 -4.12 -2.04
N ASP A 103 29.13 -4.11 -3.30
CA ASP A 103 29.55 -5.11 -4.27
C ASP A 103 31.02 -4.90 -4.72
N LYS A 104 31.49 -5.79 -5.60
CA LYS A 104 32.86 -5.74 -6.13
C LYS A 104 33.13 -4.49 -7.00
N ASP A 105 32.07 -3.87 -7.52
CA ASP A 105 32.13 -2.68 -8.36
C ASP A 105 31.97 -1.38 -7.56
N GLY A 106 31.92 -1.47 -6.22
CA GLY A 106 31.74 -0.32 -5.32
C GLY A 106 30.29 0.19 -5.22
N ARG A 107 29.31 -0.56 -5.75
CA ARG A 107 27.90 -0.18 -5.69
C ARG A 107 27.27 -0.68 -4.40
N THR A 108 26.41 0.13 -3.79
CA THR A 108 25.63 -0.28 -2.62
C THR A 108 24.44 -1.13 -3.05
N ILE A 109 24.44 -2.39 -2.66
CA ILE A 109 23.31 -3.32 -2.79
C ILE A 109 22.63 -3.40 -1.43
N ARG A 110 21.30 -3.44 -1.41
CA ARG A 110 20.50 -3.60 -0.17
C ARG A 110 19.72 -4.89 -0.20
N ASP A 111 19.70 -5.55 0.94
CA ASP A 111 18.83 -6.69 1.19
C ASP A 111 17.44 -6.17 1.64
N TRP A 112 16.58 -5.90 0.65
CA TRP A 112 15.27 -5.30 0.91
C TRP A 112 14.34 -6.18 1.73
N PRO A 113 14.22 -7.50 1.50
CA PRO A 113 13.39 -8.36 2.35
C PRO A 113 13.85 -8.34 3.81
N ALA A 114 15.16 -8.44 4.06
CA ALA A 114 15.71 -8.40 5.41
C ALA A 114 15.50 -7.02 6.08
N LEU A 115 15.61 -5.93 5.31
CA LEU A 115 15.31 -4.58 5.79
C LEU A 115 13.84 -4.44 6.19
N ILE A 116 12.91 -4.92 5.37
CA ILE A 116 11.47 -4.88 5.66
C ILE A 116 11.17 -5.71 6.91
N ALA A 117 11.72 -6.93 7.01
CA ALA A 117 11.52 -7.81 8.16
C ALA A 117 12.00 -7.19 9.48
N GLU A 118 13.01 -6.32 9.46
CA GLU A 118 13.49 -5.61 10.65
C GLU A 118 12.73 -4.29 10.89
N ALA A 119 12.43 -3.52 9.85
CA ALA A 119 11.82 -2.20 9.99
C ALA A 119 10.31 -2.27 10.25
N LEU A 120 9.58 -3.09 9.49
CA LEU A 120 8.11 -3.11 9.52
C LEU A 120 7.54 -3.40 10.91
N PRO A 121 8.02 -4.41 11.67
CA PRO A 121 7.52 -4.67 13.03
C PRO A 121 7.69 -3.50 14.00
N LEU A 122 8.71 -2.67 13.80
CA LEU A 122 8.98 -1.49 14.64
C LEU A 122 8.12 -0.28 14.26
N MET A 123 7.52 -0.31 13.08
CA MET A 123 6.71 0.78 12.53
C MET A 123 5.22 0.57 12.77
N ILE A 124 4.77 -0.67 12.94
CA ILE A 124 3.36 -1.01 13.10
C ILE A 124 2.81 -0.41 14.39
N SER A 125 1.74 0.39 14.27
CA SER A 125 0.96 0.93 15.38
C SER A 125 -0.41 0.26 15.54
N GLY A 126 -0.90 -0.40 14.48
CA GLY A 126 -2.15 -1.16 14.49
C GLY A 126 -2.25 -2.09 13.28
N ILE A 127 -3.02 -3.15 13.42
CA ILE A 127 -3.36 -4.08 12.34
C ILE A 127 -4.86 -4.34 12.42
N HIS A 128 -5.57 -4.26 11.30
CA HIS A 128 -6.99 -4.61 11.21
C HIS A 128 -7.34 -5.14 9.82
N TRP A 129 -8.50 -5.77 9.68
CA TRP A 129 -9.04 -6.11 8.36
C TRP A 129 -9.63 -4.87 7.70
N LYS A 130 -9.46 -4.73 6.39
CA LYS A 130 -9.94 -3.57 5.62
C LYS A 130 -11.46 -3.35 5.72
N THR A 131 -12.23 -4.41 5.92
CA THR A 131 -13.70 -4.36 6.06
C THR A 131 -14.18 -4.25 7.49
N GLY A 132 -13.29 -4.08 8.47
CA GLY A 132 -13.66 -3.97 9.88
C GLY A 132 -12.62 -3.23 10.69
N ASP A 133 -13.09 -2.58 11.76
CA ASP A 133 -12.23 -1.82 12.68
C ASP A 133 -11.71 -2.69 13.84
N GLU A 134 -12.02 -4.01 13.84
CA GLU A 134 -11.54 -4.90 14.89
C GLU A 134 -10.03 -5.10 14.76
N PRO A 135 -9.27 -4.81 15.84
CA PRO A 135 -7.83 -4.99 15.82
C PRO A 135 -7.46 -6.47 15.67
N VAL A 136 -6.47 -6.74 14.84
CA VAL A 136 -5.86 -8.06 14.71
C VAL A 136 -4.61 -8.08 15.60
N GLU A 137 -4.63 -8.89 16.65
CA GLU A 137 -3.44 -9.13 17.46
C GLU A 137 -2.55 -10.16 16.76
N MET A 138 -1.30 -9.81 16.54
CA MET A 138 -0.31 -10.66 15.90
C MET A 138 0.99 -10.61 16.69
N GLN A 139 1.52 -11.77 17.05
CA GLN A 139 2.82 -11.84 17.70
C GLN A 139 3.95 -11.54 16.70
N THR A 140 5.07 -11.01 17.20
CA THR A 140 6.22 -10.66 16.33
C THR A 140 6.68 -11.82 15.45
N GLY A 141 6.65 -13.05 15.95
CA GLY A 141 7.02 -14.25 15.17
C GLY A 141 6.06 -14.53 14.01
N GLU A 142 4.75 -14.36 14.24
CA GLU A 142 3.71 -14.52 13.21
C GLU A 142 3.82 -13.43 12.15
N LEU A 143 4.10 -12.20 12.58
CA LEU A 143 4.32 -11.08 11.66
C LEU A 143 5.55 -11.28 10.77
N ILE A 144 6.66 -11.74 11.34
CA ILE A 144 7.87 -12.07 10.56
C ILE A 144 7.58 -13.21 9.59
N GLY A 145 6.83 -14.24 10.02
CA GLY A 145 6.37 -15.32 9.14
C GLY A 145 5.53 -14.78 7.98
N LEU A 146 4.56 -13.93 8.26
CA LEU A 146 3.72 -13.31 7.22
C LEU A 146 4.54 -12.46 6.24
N ILE A 147 5.50 -11.67 6.72
CA ILE A 147 6.40 -10.88 5.85
C ILE A 147 7.23 -11.81 4.94
N GLY A 148 7.63 -12.98 5.44
CA GLY A 148 8.36 -13.98 4.65
C GLY A 148 7.55 -14.58 3.50
N GLU A 149 6.22 -14.52 3.57
CA GLU A 149 5.29 -14.99 2.52
C GLU A 149 4.90 -13.89 1.52
N PHE A 150 5.41 -12.66 1.67
CA PHE A 150 5.11 -11.58 0.73
C PHE A 150 5.58 -11.93 -0.68
N THR A 151 4.73 -11.65 -1.65
CA THR A 151 5.12 -11.68 -3.06
C THR A 151 6.09 -10.54 -3.37
N ASP A 152 6.78 -10.61 -4.51
CA ASP A 152 7.66 -9.53 -4.98
C ASP A 152 6.93 -8.19 -5.06
N SER A 153 5.67 -8.20 -5.51
CA SER A 153 4.83 -6.99 -5.59
C SER A 153 4.53 -6.42 -4.20
N GLN A 154 4.13 -7.26 -3.25
CA GLN A 154 3.88 -6.83 -1.88
C GLN A 154 5.14 -6.33 -1.19
N THR A 155 6.28 -6.97 -1.45
CA THR A 155 7.59 -6.53 -0.97
C THR A 155 7.94 -5.14 -1.52
N ALA A 156 7.70 -4.91 -2.82
CA ALA A 156 7.93 -3.61 -3.45
C ALA A 156 7.00 -2.51 -2.88
N ASP A 157 5.72 -2.83 -2.66
CA ASP A 157 4.76 -1.90 -2.06
C ASP A 157 5.11 -1.59 -0.60
N ALA A 158 5.47 -2.58 0.20
CA ALA A 158 5.93 -2.40 1.57
C ALA A 158 7.17 -1.49 1.62
N LEU A 159 8.16 -1.75 0.75
CA LEU A 159 9.36 -0.93 0.66
C LEU A 159 9.03 0.52 0.30
N ARG A 160 8.15 0.73 -0.69
CA ARG A 160 7.72 2.07 -1.11
C ARG A 160 7.11 2.84 0.05
N VAL A 161 6.15 2.24 0.76
CA VAL A 161 5.48 2.87 1.90
C VAL A 161 6.46 3.16 3.04
N ILE A 162 7.32 2.19 3.41
CA ILE A 162 8.34 2.35 4.44
C ILE A 162 9.29 3.52 4.11
N GLN A 163 9.76 3.61 2.87
CA GLN A 163 10.64 4.69 2.44
C GLN A 163 9.93 6.03 2.46
N GLU A 164 8.70 6.11 1.94
CA GLU A 164 7.92 7.34 1.86
C GLU A 164 7.72 7.99 3.24
N ILE A 165 7.34 7.21 4.24
CA ILE A 165 7.08 7.75 5.58
C ILE A 165 8.35 8.00 6.41
N ASN A 166 9.46 7.28 6.15
CA ASN A 166 10.74 7.51 6.85
C ASN A 166 11.61 8.61 6.21
N THR A 167 11.31 9.01 4.95
CA THR A 167 12.03 10.09 4.25
C THR A 167 11.09 11.19 3.78
N PRO A 168 10.27 11.77 4.67
CA PRO A 168 9.32 12.79 4.30
C PRO A 168 10.02 14.06 3.81
N ILE A 169 9.33 14.83 2.96
CA ILE A 169 9.79 16.14 2.54
C ILE A 169 9.83 17.05 3.77
N SER A 170 11.01 17.54 4.14
CA SER A 170 11.22 18.39 5.32
C SER A 170 10.82 19.85 5.10
N THR A 171 10.63 20.28 3.85
CA THR A 171 10.28 21.65 3.48
C THR A 171 9.22 21.68 2.39
N LEU A 172 8.31 22.66 2.45
CA LEU A 172 7.32 22.85 1.39
C LEU A 172 8.02 23.16 0.05
N PRO A 173 7.68 22.44 -1.04
CA PRO A 173 8.17 22.78 -2.37
C PRO A 173 7.89 24.24 -2.70
N LYS A 174 8.86 24.96 -3.30
CA LYS A 174 8.75 26.39 -3.63
C LYS A 174 7.50 26.75 -4.43
N ALA A 175 7.03 25.82 -5.28
CA ALA A 175 5.81 26.00 -6.06
C ALA A 175 4.56 26.09 -5.17
N ILE A 176 4.48 25.26 -4.12
CA ILE A 176 3.37 25.25 -3.15
C ILE A 176 3.44 26.52 -2.28
N SER A 177 4.63 26.88 -1.77
CA SER A 177 4.84 28.07 -0.97
C SER A 177 4.43 29.35 -1.72
N ARG A 178 4.74 29.45 -3.02
CA ARG A 178 4.32 30.56 -3.87
C ARG A 178 2.80 30.64 -4.06
N ARG A 179 2.12 29.48 -4.25
CA ARG A 179 0.65 29.47 -4.38
C ARG A 179 -0.04 29.94 -3.10
N ILE A 180 0.41 29.45 -1.93
CA ILE A 180 -0.13 29.86 -0.62
C ILE A 180 0.04 31.38 -0.43
N SER A 181 1.24 31.91 -0.73
CA SER A 181 1.53 33.34 -0.59
C SER A 181 0.66 34.23 -1.52
N ASN A 182 0.30 33.72 -2.71
CA ASN A 182 -0.55 34.47 -3.65
C ASN A 182 -2.04 34.42 -3.24
N THR A 183 -2.49 33.34 -2.61
CA THR A 183 -3.89 33.22 -2.14
C THR A 183 -4.16 34.09 -0.90
N SER A 184 -3.13 34.38 -0.10
CA SER A 184 -3.25 35.21 1.11
C SER A 184 -3.22 36.71 0.81
N ARG A 185 -3.11 37.14 -0.45
CA ARG A 185 -3.08 38.55 -0.87
C ARG A 185 -4.37 39.05 -1.55
N ASN A 186 -5.36 38.21 -1.68
CA ASN A 186 -6.73 38.53 -2.11
C ASN A 186 -7.70 38.43 -0.92
#